data_e49a2d0563dcfeb0d16110a29b338706
#
_entry.id   e49a2d0563dcfeb0d16110a29b338706
#
_cell.length_a   1.000
_cell.length_b   1.000
_cell.length_c   1.000
_cell.angle_alpha   90.00
_cell.angle_beta   90.00
_cell.angle_gamma   90.00
#
_symmetry.space_group_name_H-M   'P 1'
#
loop_
_entity.id
_entity.type
_entity.pdbx_description
1 polymer ?
#
loop_
_entity_poly.entity_id
_entity_poly.type
_entity_poly.pdbx_seq_one_letter_code
_entity_poly.pdbx_strand_id
1 'polypeptide(L)'
;MTRPRVAVLGAVYANPHADTETITRATRATSPEVSHQTVYDALNALTSAGLIRRIQPAGSVARYESRVGDNHHHVVCRSCGAVADVDCAVGEAPCLVPSDADGHLEGFTVDEAEVIYWGYCPACSTVGPAPSRS
;
A
#
# COMPACT_ATOMS: atom_id res chain seq x y z
N MET A 1 -18.60 -9.78 10.77
CA MET A 1 -17.86 -8.50 10.66
C MET A 1 -18.64 -7.39 11.32
N THR A 2 -17.98 -6.51 12.04
CA THR A 2 -18.66 -5.44 12.76
C THR A 2 -19.01 -4.29 11.83
N ARG A 3 -19.95 -3.43 12.26
CA ARG A 3 -20.30 -2.24 11.47
C ARG A 3 -19.11 -1.32 11.23
N PRO A 4 -18.27 -1.03 12.24
CA PRO A 4 -17.11 -0.18 11.97
C PRO A 4 -16.17 -0.78 10.95
N ARG A 5 -15.97 -2.09 10.98
CA ARG A 5 -15.08 -2.72 10.00
C ARG A 5 -15.64 -2.65 8.59
N VAL A 6 -16.96 -2.81 8.45
CA VAL A 6 -17.59 -2.67 7.14
C VAL A 6 -17.43 -1.24 6.63
N ALA A 7 -17.62 -0.25 7.49
CA ALA A 7 -17.47 1.15 7.09
C ALA A 7 -16.04 1.47 6.67
N VAL A 8 -15.07 0.97 7.44
CA VAL A 8 -13.66 1.19 7.11
C VAL A 8 -13.30 0.49 5.80
N LEU A 9 -13.77 -0.73 5.61
CA LEU A 9 -13.50 -1.46 4.37
C LEU A 9 -14.04 -0.69 3.16
N GLY A 10 -15.25 -0.15 3.28
CA GLY A 10 -15.83 0.66 2.22
C GLY A 10 -15.00 1.90 1.93
N ALA A 11 -14.46 2.53 2.98
CA ALA A 11 -13.63 3.71 2.81
C ALA A 11 -12.32 3.36 2.09
N VAL A 12 -11.75 2.20 2.36
CA VAL A 12 -10.53 1.76 1.68
C VAL A 12 -10.83 1.49 0.20
N TYR A 13 -11.95 0.85 -0.10
CA TYR A 13 -12.35 0.61 -1.49
C TYR A 13 -12.55 1.91 -2.26
N ALA A 14 -13.13 2.90 -1.61
CA ALA A 14 -13.45 4.17 -2.28
C ALA A 14 -12.23 5.08 -2.40
N ASN A 15 -11.18 4.84 -1.62
CA ASN A 15 -10.02 5.72 -1.56
C ASN A 15 -8.74 4.90 -1.66
N PRO A 16 -8.40 4.39 -2.86
CA PRO A 16 -7.21 3.56 -3.04
C PRO A 16 -5.94 4.33 -2.62
N HIS A 17 -5.06 3.64 -1.93
CA HIS A 17 -3.78 4.19 -1.45
C HIS A 17 -3.92 5.32 -0.44
N ALA A 18 -5.09 5.45 0.19
CA ALA A 18 -5.30 6.51 1.18
C ALA A 18 -4.57 6.15 2.48
N ASP A 19 -4.10 7.20 3.16
CA ASP A 19 -3.47 7.02 4.46
C ASP A 19 -4.55 6.89 5.54
N THR A 20 -4.11 6.62 6.76
CA THR A 20 -5.02 6.41 7.88
C THR A 20 -5.90 7.63 8.14
N GLU A 21 -5.34 8.83 8.01
CA GLU A 21 -6.11 10.05 8.27
C GLU A 21 -7.23 10.22 7.26
N THR A 22 -6.94 9.98 5.99
CA THR A 22 -7.95 10.09 4.93
C THR A 22 -9.04 9.06 5.12
N ILE A 23 -8.66 7.82 5.45
CA ILE A 23 -9.64 6.75 5.68
C ILE A 23 -10.50 7.08 6.88
N THR A 24 -9.91 7.62 7.94
CA THR A 24 -10.65 8.02 9.14
C THR A 24 -11.67 9.09 8.78
N ARG A 25 -11.26 10.09 8.02
CA ARG A 25 -12.15 11.18 7.62
C ARG A 25 -13.30 10.65 6.76
N ALA A 26 -12.98 9.79 5.81
CA ALA A 26 -14.00 9.21 4.94
C ALA A 26 -14.98 8.34 5.72
N THR A 27 -14.47 7.54 6.67
CA THR A 27 -15.32 6.69 7.49
C THR A 27 -16.25 7.54 8.35
N ARG A 28 -15.73 8.57 8.97
CA ARG A 28 -16.52 9.41 9.87
C ARG A 28 -17.48 10.33 9.14
N ALA A 29 -17.31 10.50 7.83
CA ALA A 29 -18.27 11.27 7.04
C ALA A 29 -19.64 10.59 7.02
N THR A 30 -19.67 9.25 7.04
CA THR A 30 -20.92 8.50 7.06
C THR A 30 -21.20 7.88 8.41
N SER A 31 -20.21 7.78 9.27
CA SER A 31 -20.36 7.14 10.59
C SER A 31 -19.64 8.00 11.63
N PRO A 32 -20.22 9.17 11.97
CA PRO A 32 -19.52 10.11 12.85
C PRO A 32 -19.26 9.57 14.26
N GLU A 33 -20.00 8.54 14.67
CA GLU A 33 -19.83 7.96 15.99
C GLU A 33 -18.57 7.11 16.10
N VAL A 34 -17.92 6.77 14.99
CA VAL A 34 -16.74 5.92 15.00
C VAL A 34 -15.52 6.76 15.40
N SER A 35 -14.77 6.28 16.39
CA SER A 35 -13.59 7.01 16.87
C SER A 35 -12.38 6.69 16.00
N HIS A 36 -11.35 7.54 16.15
CA HIS A 36 -10.08 7.29 15.45
C HIS A 36 -9.48 5.95 15.86
N GLN A 37 -9.57 5.61 17.15
CA GLN A 37 -9.04 4.34 17.62
C GLN A 37 -9.77 3.16 17.00
N THR A 38 -11.08 3.27 16.85
CA THR A 38 -11.87 2.21 16.23
C THR A 38 -11.48 2.02 14.77
N VAL A 39 -11.21 3.11 14.04
CA VAL A 39 -10.73 3.01 12.66
C VAL A 39 -9.38 2.31 12.62
N TYR A 40 -8.49 2.68 13.52
CA TYR A 40 -7.17 2.08 13.60
C TYR A 40 -7.26 0.58 13.84
N ASP A 41 -8.09 0.19 14.81
CA ASP A 41 -8.27 -1.21 15.15
C ASP A 41 -8.88 -1.98 13.96
N ALA A 42 -9.82 -1.37 13.25
CA ALA A 42 -10.44 -1.98 12.09
C ALA A 42 -9.43 -2.19 10.97
N LEU A 43 -8.59 -1.19 10.71
CA LEU A 43 -7.55 -1.33 9.67
C LEU A 43 -6.60 -2.48 9.99
N ASN A 44 -6.20 -2.60 11.26
CA ASN A 44 -5.32 -3.68 11.67
C ASN A 44 -6.00 -5.04 11.52
N ALA A 45 -7.26 -5.13 11.92
CA ALA A 45 -8.00 -6.39 11.82
C ALA A 45 -8.21 -6.80 10.35
N LEU A 46 -8.55 -5.84 9.50
CA LEU A 46 -8.78 -6.13 8.08
C LEU A 46 -7.49 -6.52 7.37
N THR A 47 -6.38 -5.89 7.75
CA THR A 47 -5.08 -6.24 7.20
C THR A 47 -4.69 -7.65 7.62
N SER A 48 -4.86 -7.98 8.89
CA SER A 48 -4.53 -9.31 9.40
C SER A 48 -5.40 -10.39 8.75
N ALA A 49 -6.64 -10.05 8.42
CA ALA A 49 -7.55 -10.99 7.77
C ALA A 49 -7.29 -11.13 6.27
N GLY A 50 -6.37 -10.34 5.70
CA GLY A 50 -6.07 -10.40 4.28
C GLY A 50 -7.09 -9.74 3.38
N LEU A 51 -7.96 -8.90 3.93
CA LEU A 51 -8.99 -8.21 3.15
C LEU A 51 -8.50 -6.90 2.57
N ILE A 52 -7.48 -6.30 3.15
CA ILE A 52 -6.82 -5.13 2.63
C ILE A 52 -5.31 -5.30 2.80
N ARG A 53 -4.55 -4.46 2.13
CA ARG A 53 -3.10 -4.50 2.20
C ARG A 53 -2.60 -3.16 2.68
N ARG A 54 -1.61 -3.19 3.57
CA ARG A 54 -0.95 -2.00 4.08
C ARG A 54 0.35 -1.80 3.34
N ILE A 55 0.57 -0.59 2.84
CA ILE A 55 1.77 -0.22 2.12
C ILE A 55 2.40 0.94 2.86
N GLN A 56 3.68 0.82 3.16
CA GLN A 56 4.39 1.91 3.84
C GLN A 56 5.76 2.08 3.21
N PRO A 57 5.86 2.89 2.14
CA PRO A 57 7.16 3.17 1.56
C PRO A 57 8.05 3.88 2.56
N ALA A 58 9.35 3.68 2.45
CA ALA A 58 10.31 4.26 3.37
C ALA A 58 10.12 5.78 3.45
N GLY A 59 10.08 6.31 4.66
CA GLY A 59 9.91 7.74 4.89
C GLY A 59 8.52 8.26 4.66
N SER A 60 7.53 7.37 4.51
CA SER A 60 6.17 7.76 4.19
C SER A 60 5.21 7.19 5.24
N VAL A 61 3.99 7.73 5.26
CA VAL A 61 2.94 7.20 6.12
C VAL A 61 2.40 5.91 5.51
N ALA A 62 1.75 5.10 6.35
CA ALA A 62 1.10 3.88 5.89
C ALA A 62 -0.09 4.23 5.02
N ARG A 63 -0.27 3.47 3.94
CA ARG A 63 -1.41 3.60 3.04
C ARG A 63 -2.05 2.24 2.89
N TYR A 64 -3.29 2.23 2.48
CA TYR A 64 -4.09 1.00 2.44
C TYR A 64 -4.73 0.84 1.09
N GLU A 65 -4.89 -0.41 0.67
CA GLU A 65 -5.54 -0.71 -0.61
C GLU A 65 -6.33 -2.01 -0.49
N SER A 66 -7.30 -2.17 -1.38
CA SER A 66 -8.15 -3.36 -1.39
C SER A 66 -7.63 -4.43 -2.33
N ARG A 67 -6.64 -4.12 -3.17
CA ARG A 67 -6.08 -5.13 -4.08
C ARG A 67 -5.18 -6.07 -3.28
N VAL A 68 -5.66 -7.27 -3.06
CA VAL A 68 -4.93 -8.29 -2.34
C VAL A 68 -4.96 -9.56 -3.17
N GLY A 69 -3.97 -10.40 -2.98
CA GLY A 69 -3.95 -11.69 -3.64
C GLY A 69 -3.48 -11.67 -5.09
N ASP A 70 -3.24 -10.51 -5.66
CA ASP A 70 -2.65 -10.44 -6.99
C ASP A 70 -1.20 -9.96 -6.86
N ASN A 71 -0.46 -10.08 -7.96
CA ASN A 71 0.96 -9.79 -7.94
C ASN A 71 1.21 -8.44 -8.59
N HIS A 72 0.95 -7.36 -7.84
CA HIS A 72 1.20 -6.03 -8.35
C HIS A 72 2.17 -5.30 -7.44
N HIS A 73 2.75 -4.25 -7.94
CA HIS A 73 3.72 -3.43 -7.23
C HIS A 73 3.26 -1.98 -7.26
N HIS A 74 4.09 -1.08 -6.78
CA HIS A 74 3.69 0.33 -6.65
C HIS A 74 4.79 1.24 -7.14
N VAL A 75 4.40 2.40 -7.67
CA VAL A 75 5.33 3.48 -7.95
C VAL A 75 4.96 4.65 -7.07
N VAL A 76 5.96 5.31 -6.49
CA VAL A 76 5.77 6.40 -5.55
C VAL A 76 6.45 7.64 -6.10
N CYS A 77 5.74 8.76 -6.11
CA CYS A 77 6.33 10.03 -6.50
C CYS A 77 7.20 10.57 -5.38
N ARG A 78 8.45 10.84 -5.67
CA ARG A 78 9.39 11.36 -4.67
C ARG A 78 9.00 12.75 -4.21
N SER A 79 8.28 13.50 -5.04
CA SER A 79 7.96 14.88 -4.74
C SER A 79 6.68 15.02 -3.94
N CYS A 80 5.57 14.46 -4.41
CA CYS A 80 4.28 14.67 -3.77
C CYS A 80 3.76 13.45 -3.01
N GLY A 81 4.42 12.31 -3.12
CA GLY A 81 4.00 11.11 -2.43
C GLY A 81 2.87 10.34 -3.08
N ALA A 82 2.44 10.74 -4.27
CA ALA A 82 1.39 10.01 -4.98
C ALA A 82 1.81 8.57 -5.23
N VAL A 83 0.85 7.66 -5.11
CA VAL A 83 1.10 6.24 -5.26
C VAL A 83 0.20 5.70 -6.36
N ALA A 84 0.75 4.87 -7.22
CA ALA A 84 -0.02 4.21 -8.27
C ALA A 84 0.37 2.74 -8.30
N ASP A 85 -0.54 1.91 -8.82
CA ASP A 85 -0.29 0.48 -8.95
C ASP A 85 0.50 0.21 -10.23
N VAL A 86 1.38 -0.77 -10.16
CA VAL A 86 2.15 -1.25 -11.31
C VAL A 86 1.95 -2.76 -11.38
N ASP A 87 1.39 -3.23 -12.48
CA ASP A 87 1.20 -4.66 -12.65
C ASP A 87 2.54 -5.33 -12.87
N CYS A 88 2.69 -6.51 -12.28
CA CYS A 88 3.93 -7.25 -12.42
C CYS A 88 4.02 -7.87 -13.82
N ALA A 89 5.14 -7.66 -14.51
CA ALA A 89 5.32 -8.20 -15.83
C ALA A 89 5.43 -9.72 -15.82
N VAL A 90 5.90 -10.29 -14.70
CA VAL A 90 6.03 -11.73 -14.59
C VAL A 90 4.70 -12.41 -14.31
N GLY A 91 3.85 -11.77 -13.50
CA GLY A 91 2.51 -12.27 -13.24
C GLY A 91 2.39 -13.27 -12.11
N GLU A 92 3.49 -13.72 -11.54
CA GLU A 92 3.49 -14.70 -10.46
C GLU A 92 4.39 -14.24 -9.33
N ALA A 93 4.01 -14.54 -8.12
CA ALA A 93 4.82 -14.26 -6.95
C ALA A 93 5.74 -15.45 -6.65
N PRO A 94 6.99 -15.21 -6.23
CA PRO A 94 7.63 -13.90 -6.24
C PRO A 94 8.09 -13.55 -7.65
N CYS A 95 7.91 -12.30 -8.04
CA CYS A 95 8.34 -11.87 -9.36
C CYS A 95 9.85 -11.70 -9.45
N LEU A 96 10.51 -11.55 -8.33
CA LEU A 96 11.96 -11.50 -8.24
C LEU A 96 12.41 -12.70 -7.44
N VAL A 97 13.32 -13.47 -8.02
CA VAL A 97 13.85 -14.65 -7.35
C VAL A 97 15.16 -14.25 -6.68
N PRO A 98 15.26 -14.38 -5.35
CA PRO A 98 16.49 -13.97 -4.69
C PRO A 98 17.62 -14.92 -4.98
N SER A 99 18.84 -14.39 -4.98
CA SER A 99 20.02 -15.20 -5.10
C SER A 99 20.40 -15.72 -3.70
N ASP A 100 20.74 -16.99 -3.62
CA ASP A 100 21.13 -17.61 -2.35
C ASP A 100 22.56 -18.14 -2.43
N ALA A 101 23.40 -17.49 -3.24
CA ALA A 101 24.75 -17.95 -3.44
C ALA A 101 25.55 -18.06 -2.15
N ASP A 102 25.25 -17.19 -1.19
CA ASP A 102 25.96 -17.16 0.09
C ASP A 102 25.23 -17.91 1.21
N GLY A 103 24.12 -18.55 0.90
CA GLY A 103 23.39 -19.32 1.89
C GLY A 103 22.64 -18.49 2.90
N HIS A 104 22.41 -17.21 2.63
CA HIS A 104 21.73 -16.32 3.59
C HIS A 104 20.26 -16.62 3.74
N LEU A 105 19.66 -17.36 2.80
CA LEU A 105 18.25 -17.69 2.84
C LEU A 105 17.98 -19.09 3.37
N GLU A 106 19.01 -19.75 3.89
CA GLU A 106 18.84 -21.10 4.40
C GLU A 106 17.76 -21.13 5.48
N GLY A 107 16.78 -22.00 5.32
CA GLY A 107 15.68 -22.11 6.26
C GLY A 107 14.52 -21.16 5.98
N PHE A 108 14.66 -20.24 5.02
CA PHE A 108 13.57 -19.35 4.63
C PHE A 108 12.87 -19.91 3.41
N THR A 109 11.55 -19.81 3.42
CA THR A 109 10.74 -20.08 2.23
C THR A 109 10.23 -18.74 1.74
N VAL A 110 10.66 -18.33 0.55
CA VAL A 110 10.27 -17.02 0.00
C VAL A 110 9.03 -17.20 -0.85
N ASP A 111 7.96 -16.48 -0.51
CA ASP A 111 6.71 -16.58 -1.25
C ASP A 111 6.32 -15.30 -1.97
N GLU A 112 7.00 -14.20 -1.70
CA GLU A 112 6.59 -12.93 -2.29
C GLU A 112 7.76 -11.96 -2.31
N ALA A 113 7.79 -11.12 -3.33
CA ALA A 113 8.69 -9.98 -3.38
C ALA A 113 7.83 -8.73 -3.55
N GLU A 114 8.15 -7.70 -2.76
CA GLU A 114 7.47 -6.42 -2.90
C GLU A 114 8.43 -5.44 -3.56
N VAL A 115 7.96 -4.79 -4.64
CA VAL A 115 8.78 -3.85 -5.39
C VAL A 115 8.12 -2.49 -5.33
N ILE A 116 8.89 -1.47 -4.97
CA ILE A 116 8.42 -0.09 -4.97
C ILE A 116 9.33 0.69 -5.90
N TYR A 117 8.73 1.25 -6.95
CA TYR A 117 9.45 2.09 -7.89
C TYR A 117 9.37 3.53 -7.41
N TRP A 118 10.47 4.24 -7.49
CA TRP A 118 10.55 5.63 -7.07
C TRP A 118 10.75 6.51 -8.29
N GLY A 119 9.94 7.54 -8.42
CA GLY A 119 10.05 8.43 -9.57
C GLY A 119 9.24 9.69 -9.35
N TYR A 120 8.66 10.22 -10.42
CA TYR A 120 7.89 11.46 -10.36
C TYR A 120 6.60 11.25 -11.12
N CYS A 121 5.48 11.69 -10.51
CA CYS A 121 4.18 11.58 -11.16
C CYS A 121 4.10 12.58 -12.32
N PRO A 122 3.08 12.45 -13.19
CA PRO A 122 2.99 13.35 -14.34
C PRO A 122 3.01 14.81 -13.97
N ALA A 123 2.34 15.20 -12.89
CA ALA A 123 2.34 16.61 -12.49
C ALA A 123 3.71 17.06 -12.02
N CYS A 124 4.42 16.22 -11.29
CA CYS A 124 5.72 16.59 -10.76
C CYS A 124 6.84 16.48 -11.77
N SER A 125 6.73 15.58 -12.71
CA SER A 125 7.78 15.39 -13.72
C SER A 125 7.77 16.52 -14.75
N THR A 126 6.64 17.22 -14.92
CA THR A 126 6.58 18.33 -15.86
C THR A 126 7.02 19.63 -15.24
N VAL A 127 7.09 19.71 -13.90
CA VAL A 127 7.39 20.97 -13.23
C VAL A 127 8.86 21.13 -13.00
N GLY A 128 9.52 20.12 -12.52
CA GLY A 128 10.88 20.26 -12.11
C GLY A 128 11.82 19.49 -12.98
N PRO A 129 13.06 19.91 -13.01
CA PRO A 129 14.06 19.10 -13.66
C PRO A 129 14.20 17.81 -12.90
N ALA A 130 14.32 16.76 -13.61
CA ALA A 130 14.63 15.52 -12.99
C ALA A 130 16.04 15.60 -12.48
N PRO A 131 16.26 15.55 -11.21
CA PRO A 131 17.62 15.47 -10.74
C PRO A 131 18.17 14.16 -11.23
N SER A 132 19.38 14.24 -11.53
CA SER A 132 20.00 13.02 -11.90
C SER A 132 20.02 12.13 -10.71
N ARG A 133 19.73 11.13 -10.84
CA ARG A 133 19.77 10.37 -9.83
C ARG A 133 20.30 9.35 -10.04
N SER A 134 20.66 8.99 -9.77
CA SER A 134 21.34 7.98 -10.10
C SER A 134 21.07 6.79 -9.58
#